data_9248a56e52960053faebed8c5e739de2
#
_entry.id   9248a56e52960053faebed8c5e739de2
#
_cell.length_a   1.000
_cell.length_b   1.000
_cell.length_c   1.000
_cell.angle_alpha   90.00
_cell.angle_beta   90.00
_cell.angle_gamma   90.00
#
_symmetry.space_group_name_H-M   'P 1'
#
loop_
_entity.id
_entity.type
_entity.pdbx_description
1 polymer ?
#
loop_
_entity_poly.entity_id
_entity_poly.type
_entity_poly.pdbx_seq_one_letter_code
_entity_poly.pdbx_strand_id
1 'polypeptide(L)'
;MYSTKLKSPIADLDVKKRSLLFAELAEIAYKKKTEATKSAKSLGFTTVEYYNIAGAQAYRFMNKDDFVIACRGTEPSEFNDIKADLNALPTRAETVSFVHKGFKTEVDKIWPTLHEDIEREADTRTIWFCGHSLGAAMATIVASRCTGSFECPNPAELYTFGSPRVGFKRFVQSEPIKHYRWVNNNDIVTRVPMWLMGYRHDGERMYLNTWGNVRKMTGWQRFKDKMRGMWRGIKQGKVDAFSDHSMSGYVSNIFLWSEGKENPQN
;
A
#
# COMPACT_ATOMS: atom_id res chain seq x y z
N MET A 1 19.40 -0.50 -5.17
CA MET A 1 19.77 -1.34 -3.99
C MET A 1 18.89 -0.85 -2.85
N TYR A 2 18.16 -1.73 -2.19
CA TYR A 2 17.31 -1.37 -1.05
C TYR A 2 18.18 -1.00 0.15
N SER A 3 17.73 -0.03 0.94
CA SER A 3 18.56 0.64 1.95
C SER A 3 18.22 0.24 3.37
N THR A 4 16.99 -0.24 3.63
CA THR A 4 16.52 -0.55 4.98
C THR A 4 16.94 -1.95 5.38
N LYS A 5 18.01 -2.08 6.19
CA LYS A 5 18.44 -3.38 6.75
C LYS A 5 17.92 -3.54 8.16
N LEU A 6 17.10 -4.56 8.40
CA LEU A 6 16.61 -4.92 9.70
C LEU A 6 17.75 -5.51 10.57
N LYS A 7 17.96 -4.92 11.74
CA LYS A 7 18.86 -5.43 12.78
C LYS A 7 18.12 -5.78 14.07
N SER A 8 16.87 -5.34 14.16
CA SER A 8 15.93 -5.55 15.27
C SER A 8 14.51 -5.68 14.70
N PRO A 9 13.50 -5.99 15.54
CA PRO A 9 12.10 -6.00 15.12
C PRO A 9 11.68 -4.71 14.40
N ILE A 10 10.76 -4.80 13.45
CA ILE A 10 10.23 -3.64 12.72
C ILE A 10 9.63 -2.60 13.69
N ALA A 11 9.05 -3.05 14.79
CA ALA A 11 8.49 -2.18 15.82
C ALA A 11 9.48 -1.17 16.40
N ASP A 12 10.78 -1.50 16.45
CA ASP A 12 11.85 -0.63 16.97
C ASP A 12 12.23 0.50 15.98
N LEU A 13 11.86 0.37 14.73
CA LEU A 13 12.12 1.42 13.75
C LEU A 13 11.19 2.62 13.98
N ASP A 14 11.71 3.82 13.76
CA ASP A 14 10.85 5.00 13.67
C ASP A 14 9.93 4.96 12.43
N VAL A 15 8.90 5.79 12.41
CA VAL A 15 7.90 5.84 11.32
C VAL A 15 8.53 6.12 9.95
N LYS A 16 9.64 6.88 9.89
CA LYS A 16 10.30 7.19 8.62
C LYS A 16 10.97 5.96 8.03
N LYS A 17 11.71 5.23 8.85
CA LYS A 17 12.37 3.98 8.44
C LYS A 17 11.36 2.87 8.16
N ARG A 18 10.28 2.75 8.96
CA ARG A 18 9.18 1.82 8.65
C ARG A 18 8.53 2.15 7.31
N SER A 19 8.20 3.42 7.07
CA SER A 19 7.60 3.83 5.80
C SER A 19 8.47 3.51 4.59
N LEU A 20 9.79 3.67 4.71
CA LEU A 20 10.73 3.29 3.66
C LEU A 20 10.77 1.77 3.47
N LEU A 21 10.89 1.01 4.56
CA LEU A 21 10.90 -0.45 4.50
C LEU A 21 9.65 -0.98 3.77
N PHE A 22 8.46 -0.50 4.17
CA PHE A 22 7.22 -0.96 3.55
C PHE A 22 7.04 -0.47 2.10
N ALA A 23 7.60 0.68 1.74
CA ALA A 23 7.67 1.10 0.34
C ALA A 23 8.60 0.17 -0.48
N GLU A 24 9.76 -0.17 0.05
CA GLU A 24 10.68 -1.13 -0.56
C GLU A 24 10.03 -2.52 -0.72
N LEU A 25 9.31 -3.02 0.30
CA LEU A 25 8.61 -4.31 0.24
C LEU A 25 7.45 -4.29 -0.77
N ALA A 26 6.68 -3.20 -0.84
CA ALA A 26 5.64 -3.04 -1.84
C ALA A 26 6.20 -2.98 -3.27
N GLU A 27 7.39 -2.40 -3.48
CA GLU A 27 8.10 -2.44 -4.77
C GLU A 27 8.65 -3.84 -5.07
N ILE A 28 9.19 -4.55 -4.07
CA ILE A 28 9.67 -5.93 -4.20
C ILE A 28 8.54 -6.86 -4.62
N ALA A 29 7.31 -6.61 -4.19
CA ALA A 29 6.15 -7.41 -4.56
C ALA A 29 5.86 -7.45 -6.08
N TYR A 30 6.37 -6.51 -6.87
CA TYR A 30 6.30 -6.55 -8.34
C TYR A 30 7.36 -7.43 -9.00
N LYS A 31 8.35 -7.88 -8.25
CA LYS A 31 9.45 -8.70 -8.80
C LYS A 31 9.08 -10.18 -8.91
N LYS A 32 9.79 -10.89 -9.77
CA LYS A 32 9.71 -12.36 -9.82
C LYS A 32 10.20 -12.97 -8.50
N LYS A 33 9.67 -14.13 -8.11
CA LYS A 33 9.95 -14.81 -6.83
C LYS A 33 11.45 -14.87 -6.48
N THR A 34 12.29 -15.19 -7.44
CA THR A 34 13.76 -15.28 -7.24
C THR A 34 14.39 -13.94 -6.85
N GLU A 35 14.04 -12.86 -7.56
CA GLU A 35 14.54 -11.52 -7.29
C GLU A 35 13.94 -10.94 -6.01
N ALA A 36 12.65 -11.17 -5.77
CA ALA A 36 11.96 -10.78 -4.55
C ALA A 36 12.62 -11.42 -3.33
N THR A 37 12.89 -12.73 -3.40
CA THR A 37 13.58 -13.48 -2.35
C THR A 37 14.98 -12.92 -2.06
N LYS A 38 15.78 -12.67 -3.11
CA LYS A 38 17.12 -12.08 -2.96
C LYS A 38 17.04 -10.68 -2.33
N SER A 39 16.09 -9.86 -2.78
CA SER A 39 15.90 -8.50 -2.26
C SER A 39 15.47 -8.52 -0.80
N ALA A 40 14.45 -9.30 -0.45
CA ALA A 40 13.94 -9.41 0.91
C ALA A 40 14.99 -9.96 1.88
N LYS A 41 15.80 -10.95 1.46
CA LYS A 41 16.93 -11.45 2.26
C LYS A 41 17.95 -10.35 2.53
N SER A 42 18.21 -9.45 1.59
CA SER A 42 19.13 -8.32 1.82
C SER A 42 18.60 -7.29 2.81
N LEU A 43 17.28 -7.26 3.04
CA LEU A 43 16.61 -6.43 4.05
C LEU A 43 16.55 -7.10 5.44
N GLY A 44 16.86 -8.41 5.56
CA GLY A 44 16.86 -9.13 6.84
C GLY A 44 15.70 -10.11 7.02
N PHE A 45 14.94 -10.40 5.97
CA PHE A 45 13.93 -11.46 6.00
C PHE A 45 14.55 -12.82 5.63
N THR A 46 14.21 -13.85 6.39
CA THR A 46 14.79 -15.20 6.23
C THR A 46 13.91 -16.08 5.32
N THR A 47 12.60 -15.90 5.38
CA THR A 47 11.62 -16.68 4.63
C THR A 47 10.79 -15.79 3.71
N VAL A 48 10.57 -16.24 2.48
CA VAL A 48 9.76 -15.55 1.47
C VAL A 48 8.83 -16.54 0.81
N GLU A 49 7.55 -16.31 0.92
CA GLU A 49 6.53 -17.08 0.19
C GLU A 49 5.81 -16.20 -0.82
N TYR A 50 5.42 -16.80 -1.94
CA TYR A 50 4.73 -16.12 -3.03
C TYR A 50 3.39 -16.79 -3.29
N TYR A 51 2.33 -16.04 -3.12
CA TYR A 51 0.97 -16.45 -3.45
C TYR A 51 0.62 -15.94 -4.84
N ASN A 52 0.15 -16.83 -5.70
CA ASN A 52 -0.38 -16.49 -7.03
C ASN A 52 -1.56 -17.43 -7.32
N ILE A 53 -2.75 -16.99 -6.99
CA ILE A 53 -3.96 -17.78 -7.06
C ILE A 53 -4.96 -17.08 -7.96
N ALA A 54 -5.26 -17.64 -9.11
CA ALA A 54 -6.17 -17.09 -10.11
C ALA A 54 -5.88 -15.61 -10.45
N GLY A 55 -4.60 -15.23 -10.54
CA GLY A 55 -4.13 -13.89 -10.86
C GLY A 55 -3.97 -12.94 -9.65
N ALA A 56 -4.57 -13.23 -8.51
CA ALA A 56 -4.33 -12.48 -7.29
C ALA A 56 -2.95 -12.82 -6.71
N GLN A 57 -2.15 -11.81 -6.38
CA GLN A 57 -0.76 -11.99 -6.00
C GLN A 57 -0.41 -11.27 -4.71
N ALA A 58 0.37 -11.94 -3.86
CA ALA A 58 0.94 -11.37 -2.66
C ALA A 58 2.25 -12.06 -2.29
N TYR A 59 3.04 -11.42 -1.46
CA TYR A 59 4.21 -12.00 -0.81
C TYR A 59 4.04 -12.02 0.70
N ARG A 60 4.55 -13.07 1.33
CA ARG A 60 4.88 -13.11 2.75
C ARG A 60 6.39 -12.99 2.90
N PHE A 61 6.81 -11.98 3.66
CA PHE A 61 8.20 -11.81 4.11
C PHE A 61 8.25 -12.05 5.61
N MET A 62 9.10 -12.94 6.07
CA MET A 62 9.13 -13.33 7.47
C MET A 62 10.56 -13.43 7.99
N ASN A 63 10.77 -13.01 9.24
CA ASN A 63 11.94 -13.27 10.06
C ASN A 63 11.50 -13.83 11.42
N LYS A 64 12.37 -13.82 12.41
CA LYS A 64 12.05 -14.35 13.76
C LYS A 64 11.00 -13.51 14.50
N ASP A 65 10.91 -12.19 14.23
CA ASP A 65 10.10 -11.23 14.97
C ASP A 65 8.87 -10.75 14.19
N ASP A 66 8.95 -10.76 12.85
CA ASP A 66 8.02 -10.08 11.98
C ASP A 66 7.46 -10.98 10.88
N PHE A 67 6.17 -10.80 10.60
CA PHE A 67 5.42 -11.43 9.52
C PHE A 67 4.80 -10.32 8.66
N VAL A 68 5.30 -10.10 7.44
CA VAL A 68 4.84 -9.02 6.56
C VAL A 68 4.06 -9.58 5.38
N ILE A 69 2.85 -9.08 5.17
CA ILE A 69 2.02 -9.37 4.00
C ILE A 69 2.12 -8.18 3.06
N ALA A 70 2.70 -8.40 1.88
CA ALA A 70 2.82 -7.40 0.83
C ALA A 70 1.95 -7.80 -0.38
N CYS A 71 0.81 -7.15 -0.54
CA CYS A 71 -0.08 -7.41 -1.67
C CYS A 71 0.44 -6.69 -2.93
N ARG A 72 0.52 -7.43 -4.04
CA ARG A 72 0.92 -6.89 -5.34
C ARG A 72 -0.27 -6.25 -6.03
N GLY A 73 -0.05 -5.06 -6.59
CA GLY A 73 -0.99 -4.43 -7.52
C GLY A 73 -0.84 -4.95 -8.95
N THR A 74 -1.72 -4.49 -9.82
CA THR A 74 -1.64 -4.72 -11.26
C THR A 74 -0.55 -3.83 -11.86
N GLU A 75 0.08 -4.31 -12.94
CA GLU A 75 1.06 -3.51 -13.68
C GLU A 75 0.41 -2.22 -14.24
N PRO A 76 1.12 -1.08 -14.25
CA PRO A 76 0.59 0.19 -14.74
C PRO A 76 0.04 0.13 -16.17
N SER A 77 0.60 -0.73 -17.03
CA SER A 77 0.13 -0.97 -18.40
C SER A 77 -1.26 -1.59 -18.48
N GLU A 78 -1.64 -2.39 -17.48
CA GLU A 78 -2.95 -3.06 -17.41
C GLU A 78 -4.00 -2.22 -16.65
N PHE A 79 -3.58 -1.10 -16.07
CA PHE A 79 -4.45 -0.27 -15.24
C PHE A 79 -5.58 0.42 -16.02
N ASN A 80 -5.40 0.66 -17.33
CA ASN A 80 -6.45 1.19 -18.19
C ASN A 80 -7.61 0.20 -18.34
N ASP A 81 -7.33 -1.10 -18.38
CA ASP A 81 -8.34 -2.16 -18.44
C ASP A 81 -9.09 -2.24 -17.11
N ILE A 82 -8.37 -2.11 -15.99
CA ILE A 82 -8.98 -2.04 -14.65
C ILE A 82 -9.87 -0.80 -14.48
N LYS A 83 -9.55 0.34 -15.11
CA LYS A 83 -10.44 1.52 -15.09
C LYS A 83 -11.77 1.24 -15.82
N ALA A 84 -11.74 0.52 -16.91
CA ALA A 84 -12.95 0.15 -17.65
C ALA A 84 -13.80 -0.86 -16.85
N ASP A 85 -13.14 -1.78 -16.13
CA ASP A 85 -13.77 -2.83 -15.31
C ASP A 85 -14.03 -2.41 -13.86
N LEU A 86 -13.63 -1.22 -13.44
CA LEU A 86 -13.98 -0.64 -12.13
C LEU A 86 -15.49 -0.31 -12.09
N ASN A 87 -16.32 -1.34 -12.36
CA ASN A 87 -17.67 -1.37 -11.85
C ASN A 87 -17.56 -1.25 -10.33
N ALA A 88 -17.66 -0.01 -9.84
CA ALA A 88 -17.52 0.32 -8.42
C ALA A 88 -18.71 -0.22 -7.61
N LEU A 89 -19.03 -1.49 -7.85
CA LEU A 89 -20.11 -2.21 -7.18
C LEU A 89 -19.67 -2.50 -5.74
N PRO A 90 -20.46 -2.09 -4.76
CA PRO A 90 -20.21 -2.45 -3.38
C PRO A 90 -20.62 -3.91 -3.13
N THR A 91 -19.88 -4.58 -2.25
CA THR A 91 -20.25 -5.87 -1.68
C THR A 91 -20.02 -5.85 -0.18
N ARG A 92 -20.67 -6.75 0.56
CA ARG A 92 -20.46 -6.84 2.01
C ARG A 92 -19.03 -7.27 2.33
N ALA A 93 -18.39 -6.55 3.25
CA ALA A 93 -17.16 -7.00 3.87
C ALA A 93 -17.44 -8.16 4.83
N GLU A 94 -16.46 -8.99 5.12
CA GLU A 94 -16.57 -10.03 6.17
C GLU A 94 -16.67 -9.40 7.56
N THR A 95 -16.07 -8.22 7.74
CA THR A 95 -16.07 -7.51 9.03
C THR A 95 -17.31 -6.64 9.16
N VAL A 96 -17.35 -5.48 8.57
CA VAL A 96 -18.46 -4.54 8.70
C VAL A 96 -18.68 -3.71 7.45
N SER A 97 -19.97 -3.44 7.09
CA SER A 97 -20.34 -2.53 6.00
C SER A 97 -19.98 -3.07 4.60
N PHE A 98 -19.55 -2.20 3.70
CA PHE A 98 -19.34 -2.51 2.29
C PHE A 98 -17.94 -2.10 1.82
N VAL A 99 -17.36 -2.94 0.97
CA VAL A 99 -16.12 -2.71 0.26
C VAL A 99 -16.33 -2.86 -1.25
N HIS A 100 -15.36 -2.46 -2.03
CA HIS A 100 -15.37 -2.63 -3.48
C HIS A 100 -15.31 -4.11 -3.85
N LYS A 101 -16.28 -4.59 -4.64
CA LYS A 101 -16.44 -6.00 -5.01
C LYS A 101 -15.17 -6.57 -5.64
N GLY A 102 -14.61 -5.87 -6.63
CA GLY A 102 -13.40 -6.34 -7.32
C GLY A 102 -12.21 -6.53 -6.37
N PHE A 103 -11.97 -5.58 -5.46
CA PHE A 103 -10.87 -5.71 -4.48
C PHE A 103 -11.08 -6.89 -3.54
N LYS A 104 -12.32 -7.07 -3.07
CA LYS A 104 -12.68 -8.21 -2.24
C LYS A 104 -12.49 -9.53 -2.97
N THR A 105 -12.93 -9.61 -4.23
CA THR A 105 -12.77 -10.82 -5.06
C THR A 105 -11.29 -11.22 -5.19
N GLU A 106 -10.38 -10.26 -5.37
CA GLU A 106 -8.94 -10.58 -5.42
C GLU A 106 -8.43 -11.11 -4.07
N VAL A 107 -8.88 -10.54 -2.96
CA VAL A 107 -8.51 -11.04 -1.62
C VAL A 107 -9.11 -12.43 -1.37
N ASP A 108 -10.37 -12.66 -1.74
CA ASP A 108 -11.04 -13.96 -1.55
C ASP A 108 -10.29 -15.13 -2.20
N LYS A 109 -9.59 -14.87 -3.31
CA LYS A 109 -8.77 -15.89 -3.98
C LYS A 109 -7.59 -16.37 -3.13
N ILE A 110 -6.87 -15.42 -2.51
CA ILE A 110 -5.64 -15.72 -1.76
C ILE A 110 -5.89 -15.97 -0.27
N TRP A 111 -7.02 -15.51 0.26
CA TRP A 111 -7.29 -15.51 1.69
C TRP A 111 -7.21 -16.88 2.35
N PRO A 112 -7.80 -17.97 1.79
CA PRO A 112 -7.73 -19.28 2.45
C PRO A 112 -6.28 -19.72 2.72
N THR A 113 -5.43 -19.69 1.71
CA THR A 113 -4.01 -20.08 1.83
C THR A 113 -3.22 -19.13 2.73
N LEU A 114 -3.49 -17.83 2.63
CA LEU A 114 -2.83 -16.83 3.45
C LEU A 114 -3.22 -16.96 4.93
N HIS A 115 -4.48 -17.26 5.19
CA HIS A 115 -4.99 -17.45 6.55
C HIS A 115 -4.39 -18.68 7.22
N GLU A 116 -4.33 -19.82 6.52
CA GLU A 116 -3.63 -21.02 7.00
C GLU A 116 -2.16 -20.75 7.34
N ASP A 117 -1.49 -19.92 6.53
CA ASP A 117 -0.10 -19.53 6.80
C ASP A 117 0.03 -18.61 8.01
N ILE A 118 -0.93 -17.71 8.21
CA ILE A 118 -0.98 -16.85 9.39
C ILE A 118 -1.16 -17.71 10.65
N GLU A 119 -2.11 -18.61 10.66
CA GLU A 119 -2.36 -19.52 11.79
C GLU A 119 -1.15 -20.36 12.15
N ARG A 120 -0.45 -20.87 11.13
CA ARG A 120 0.71 -21.75 11.33
C ARG A 120 1.98 -21.03 11.76
N GLU A 121 2.22 -19.82 11.22
CA GLU A 121 3.55 -19.18 11.26
C GLU A 121 3.61 -17.86 12.05
N ALA A 122 2.45 -17.24 12.32
CA ALA A 122 2.45 -15.88 12.88
C ALA A 122 2.37 -15.82 14.41
N ASP A 123 2.24 -16.95 15.10
CA ASP A 123 1.92 -17.09 16.53
C ASP A 123 2.65 -16.07 17.45
N THR A 124 3.97 -15.98 17.35
CA THR A 124 4.79 -15.08 18.18
C THR A 124 5.27 -13.83 17.46
N ARG A 125 4.83 -13.62 16.22
CA ARG A 125 5.31 -12.54 15.35
C ARG A 125 4.34 -11.38 15.28
N THR A 126 4.88 -10.20 15.07
CA THR A 126 4.07 -9.03 14.73
C THR A 126 3.70 -9.06 13.26
N ILE A 127 2.39 -8.92 12.95
CA ILE A 127 1.90 -8.94 11.58
C ILE A 127 1.81 -7.52 11.03
N TRP A 128 2.40 -7.31 9.87
CA TRP A 128 2.44 -6.03 9.15
C TRP A 128 1.85 -6.19 7.75
N PHE A 129 1.26 -5.11 7.25
CA PHE A 129 0.60 -5.12 5.94
C PHE A 129 1.11 -3.98 5.08
N CYS A 130 1.35 -4.27 3.80
CA CYS A 130 1.63 -3.21 2.83
C CYS A 130 1.14 -3.57 1.43
N GLY A 131 1.04 -2.54 0.57
CA GLY A 131 0.70 -2.71 -0.83
C GLY A 131 0.66 -1.41 -1.59
N HIS A 132 0.73 -1.52 -2.91
CA HIS A 132 0.65 -0.40 -3.84
C HIS A 132 -0.51 -0.60 -4.81
N SER A 133 -1.21 0.48 -5.20
CA SER A 133 -2.30 0.42 -6.19
C SER A 133 -3.43 -0.53 -5.77
N LEU A 134 -3.86 -1.46 -6.64
CA LEU A 134 -4.79 -2.54 -6.30
C LEU A 134 -4.30 -3.33 -5.08
N GLY A 135 -3.00 -3.63 -4.99
CA GLY A 135 -2.42 -4.31 -3.83
C GLY A 135 -2.59 -3.54 -2.52
N ALA A 136 -2.64 -2.22 -2.57
CA ALA A 136 -2.96 -1.40 -1.40
C ALA A 136 -4.42 -1.60 -0.93
N ALA A 137 -5.35 -1.73 -1.87
CA ALA A 137 -6.73 -2.05 -1.54
C ALA A 137 -6.87 -3.47 -0.98
N MET A 138 -6.17 -4.44 -1.57
CA MET A 138 -6.11 -5.81 -1.07
C MET A 138 -5.53 -5.86 0.35
N ALA A 139 -4.39 -5.21 0.59
CA ALA A 139 -3.75 -5.15 1.90
C ALA A 139 -4.67 -4.53 2.97
N THR A 140 -5.49 -3.53 2.60
CA THR A 140 -6.50 -2.95 3.51
C THR A 140 -7.57 -3.97 3.90
N ILE A 141 -8.08 -4.76 2.96
CA ILE A 141 -9.09 -5.79 3.24
C ILE A 141 -8.49 -6.95 4.04
N VAL A 142 -7.26 -7.37 3.71
CA VAL A 142 -6.54 -8.42 4.46
C VAL A 142 -6.32 -7.97 5.91
N ALA A 143 -5.85 -6.73 6.12
CA ALA A 143 -5.67 -6.17 7.46
C ALA A 143 -6.99 -6.14 8.25
N SER A 144 -8.09 -5.73 7.60
CA SER A 144 -9.43 -5.73 8.21
C SER A 144 -9.87 -7.12 8.66
N ARG A 145 -9.63 -8.14 7.84
CA ARG A 145 -9.94 -9.54 8.21
C ARG A 145 -9.10 -9.99 9.40
N CYS A 146 -7.80 -9.67 9.41
CA CYS A 146 -6.92 -10.00 10.52
C CYS A 146 -7.35 -9.32 11.83
N THR A 147 -7.67 -8.03 11.80
CA THR A 147 -8.10 -7.32 13.01
C THR A 147 -9.47 -7.76 13.52
N GLY A 148 -10.29 -8.36 12.67
CA GLY A 148 -11.60 -8.94 13.00
C GLY A 148 -11.53 -10.41 13.43
N SER A 149 -10.37 -11.06 13.38
CA SER A 149 -10.21 -12.49 13.67
C SER A 149 -9.35 -12.71 14.91
N PHE A 150 -9.79 -13.63 15.78
CA PHE A 150 -8.98 -14.11 16.91
C PHE A 150 -7.79 -14.98 16.46
N GLU A 151 -7.82 -15.44 15.22
CA GLU A 151 -6.80 -16.32 14.63
C GLU A 151 -5.60 -15.56 14.06
N CYS A 152 -5.69 -14.23 13.99
CA CYS A 152 -4.58 -13.37 13.56
C CYS A 152 -3.95 -12.67 14.76
N PRO A 153 -2.87 -13.20 15.33
CA PRO A 153 -2.22 -12.58 16.49
C PRO A 153 -1.51 -11.28 16.08
N ASN A 154 -1.49 -10.31 16.99
CA ASN A 154 -0.63 -9.12 16.94
C ASN A 154 -0.60 -8.34 15.60
N PRO A 155 -1.73 -7.99 14.97
CA PRO A 155 -1.72 -7.10 13.82
C PRO A 155 -1.27 -5.69 14.24
N ALA A 156 -0.23 -5.13 13.58
CA ALA A 156 0.40 -3.89 14.00
C ALA A 156 -0.06 -2.68 13.19
N GLU A 157 0.46 -2.53 11.97
CA GLU A 157 0.23 -1.33 11.15
C GLU A 157 0.06 -1.72 9.68
N LEU A 158 -0.62 -0.84 8.95
CA LEU A 158 -0.84 -0.94 7.50
C LEU A 158 -0.16 0.24 6.79
N TYR A 159 0.59 -0.04 5.73
CA TYR A 159 1.23 0.96 4.88
C TYR A 159 0.75 0.80 3.44
N THR A 160 0.10 1.81 2.90
CA THR A 160 -0.39 1.78 1.52
C THR A 160 0.16 2.93 0.69
N PHE A 161 0.46 2.65 -0.58
CA PHE A 161 1.03 3.58 -1.54
C PHE A 161 0.09 3.69 -2.75
N GLY A 162 -0.35 4.89 -3.08
CA GLY A 162 -1.26 5.08 -4.20
C GLY A 162 -2.61 4.34 -4.08
N SER A 163 -3.09 4.12 -2.86
CA SER A 163 -4.30 3.33 -2.60
C SER A 163 -5.56 3.99 -3.18
N PRO A 164 -6.43 3.26 -3.91
CA PRO A 164 -7.79 3.69 -4.20
C PRO A 164 -8.64 3.74 -2.92
N ARG A 165 -9.89 4.22 -3.02
CA ARG A 165 -10.85 4.12 -1.92
C ARG A 165 -11.41 2.70 -1.85
N VAL A 166 -11.26 2.07 -0.69
CA VAL A 166 -11.53 0.63 -0.55
C VAL A 166 -12.96 0.33 -0.14
N GLY A 167 -13.54 1.11 0.76
CA GLY A 167 -14.84 0.81 1.33
C GLY A 167 -15.65 2.05 1.71
N PHE A 168 -16.85 1.81 2.25
CA PHE A 168 -17.75 2.84 2.71
C PHE A 168 -17.31 3.41 4.08
N LYS A 169 -17.89 4.56 4.44
CA LYS A 169 -17.54 5.28 5.66
C LYS A 169 -17.46 4.39 6.90
N ARG A 170 -18.45 3.53 7.11
CA ARG A 170 -18.51 2.65 8.27
C ARG A 170 -17.40 1.59 8.27
N PHE A 171 -17.03 1.06 7.10
CA PHE A 171 -15.90 0.15 6.96
C PHE A 171 -14.61 0.84 7.40
N VAL A 172 -14.27 1.97 6.80
CA VAL A 172 -13.01 2.67 7.07
C VAL A 172 -12.91 3.27 8.48
N GLN A 173 -14.03 3.51 9.14
CA GLN A 173 -14.05 4.03 10.52
C GLN A 173 -14.00 2.93 11.59
N SER A 174 -14.27 1.69 11.23
CA SER A 174 -14.22 0.54 12.15
C SER A 174 -12.87 -0.14 12.22
N GLU A 175 -11.94 0.23 11.34
CA GLU A 175 -10.60 -0.39 11.32
C GLU A 175 -9.76 0.09 12.50
N PRO A 176 -9.41 -0.79 13.44
CA PRO A 176 -8.61 -0.40 14.60
C PRO A 176 -7.11 -0.28 14.29
N ILE A 177 -6.67 -0.82 13.13
CA ILE A 177 -5.26 -0.84 12.75
C ILE A 177 -4.77 0.55 12.35
N LYS A 178 -3.60 0.93 12.81
CA LYS A 178 -2.97 2.18 12.41
C LYS A 178 -2.53 2.12 10.95
N HIS A 179 -3.07 3.00 10.13
CA HIS A 179 -2.88 2.99 8.69
C HIS A 179 -2.18 4.26 8.22
N TYR A 180 -0.98 4.13 7.62
CA TYR A 180 -0.25 5.19 6.95
C TYR A 180 -0.48 5.11 5.44
N ARG A 181 -1.28 6.04 4.92
CA ARG A 181 -1.69 6.07 3.51
C ARG A 181 -0.91 7.13 2.74
N TRP A 182 0.05 6.68 1.95
CA TRP A 182 0.90 7.51 1.11
C TRP A 182 0.19 7.92 -0.18
N VAL A 183 0.25 9.22 -0.49
CA VAL A 183 -0.37 9.84 -1.67
C VAL A 183 0.64 10.77 -2.33
N ASN A 184 1.02 10.46 -3.55
CA ASN A 184 1.92 11.28 -4.33
C ASN A 184 1.11 12.27 -5.20
N ASN A 185 1.23 13.54 -4.93
CA ASN A 185 0.65 14.71 -5.62
C ASN A 185 -0.62 14.42 -6.44
N ASN A 186 -0.47 14.23 -7.76
CA ASN A 186 -1.58 14.03 -8.71
C ASN A 186 -1.93 12.58 -8.97
N ASP A 187 -1.40 11.63 -8.21
CA ASP A 187 -1.74 10.22 -8.32
C ASP A 187 -3.27 10.03 -8.46
N ILE A 188 -3.69 9.64 -9.68
CA ILE A 188 -5.11 9.55 -10.06
C ILE A 188 -5.80 8.36 -9.40
N VAL A 189 -5.05 7.28 -9.11
CA VAL A 189 -5.59 6.07 -8.48
C VAL A 189 -6.17 6.38 -7.11
N THR A 190 -5.57 7.31 -6.39
CA THR A 190 -6.08 7.75 -5.08
C THR A 190 -7.43 8.48 -5.14
N ARG A 191 -7.95 8.74 -6.34
CA ARG A 191 -9.23 9.45 -6.54
C ARG A 191 -10.39 8.52 -6.88
N VAL A 192 -10.12 7.26 -7.17
CA VAL A 192 -11.13 6.26 -7.55
C VAL A 192 -11.36 5.23 -6.43
N PRO A 193 -12.54 4.60 -6.36
CA PRO A 193 -13.80 5.07 -6.91
C PRO A 193 -14.16 6.48 -6.41
N MET A 194 -15.06 7.19 -7.13
CA MET A 194 -15.42 8.56 -6.72
C MET A 194 -16.11 8.57 -5.35
N TRP A 195 -15.81 9.59 -4.53
CA TRP A 195 -16.40 9.73 -3.19
C TRP A 195 -17.93 9.86 -3.20
N LEU A 196 -18.50 10.38 -4.31
CA LEU A 196 -19.94 10.46 -4.53
C LEU A 196 -20.63 9.09 -4.55
N MET A 197 -19.89 8.03 -4.89
CA MET A 197 -20.37 6.64 -4.87
C MET A 197 -20.36 6.02 -3.46
N GLY A 198 -20.11 6.79 -2.42
CA GLY A 198 -20.08 6.33 -1.02
C GLY A 198 -18.72 5.89 -0.50
N TYR A 199 -17.73 5.68 -1.39
CA TYR A 199 -16.39 5.23 -1.01
C TYR A 199 -15.59 6.28 -0.26
N ARG A 200 -14.80 5.86 0.70
CA ARG A 200 -13.95 6.71 1.54
C ARG A 200 -12.55 6.15 1.63
N HIS A 201 -11.63 7.02 2.00
CA HIS A 201 -10.30 6.59 2.41
C HIS A 201 -10.26 6.31 3.89
N ASP A 202 -9.42 5.35 4.24
CA ASP A 202 -8.96 5.07 5.59
C ASP A 202 -7.58 5.70 5.87
N GLY A 203 -7.21 5.76 7.15
CA GLY A 203 -5.87 6.03 7.62
C GLY A 203 -5.37 7.46 7.55
N GLU A 204 -4.20 7.66 8.16
CA GLU A 204 -3.46 8.93 8.16
C GLU A 204 -2.86 9.19 6.78
N ARG A 205 -3.18 10.35 6.20
CA ARG A 205 -2.63 10.72 4.89
C ARG A 205 -1.21 11.25 5.01
N MET A 206 -0.28 10.53 4.41
CA MET A 206 1.11 10.94 4.19
C MET A 206 1.23 11.52 2.78
N TYR A 207 1.26 12.86 2.66
CA TYR A 207 1.17 13.52 1.36
C TYR A 207 2.54 13.98 0.85
N LEU A 208 2.90 13.52 -0.34
CA LEU A 208 4.04 13.98 -1.11
C LEU A 208 3.57 15.12 -2.05
N ASN A 209 4.18 16.30 -1.95
CA ASN A 209 3.83 17.45 -2.77
C ASN A 209 4.41 17.32 -4.20
N THR A 210 4.19 18.33 -5.05
CA THR A 210 4.65 18.34 -6.45
C THR A 210 6.17 18.18 -6.63
N TRP A 211 6.96 18.33 -5.58
CA TRP A 211 8.41 18.07 -5.56
C TRP A 211 8.79 16.77 -4.86
N GLY A 212 7.79 15.96 -4.43
CA GLY A 212 8.04 14.71 -3.73
C GLY A 212 8.39 14.88 -2.25
N ASN A 213 8.20 16.07 -1.67
CA ASN A 213 8.47 16.31 -0.26
C ASN A 213 7.23 16.04 0.60
N VAL A 214 7.42 15.41 1.77
CA VAL A 214 6.32 15.15 2.72
C VAL A 214 5.84 16.47 3.33
N ARG A 215 4.54 16.74 3.23
CA ARG A 215 3.94 17.98 3.74
C ARG A 215 2.58 17.73 4.39
N LYS A 216 2.35 18.34 5.53
CA LYS A 216 1.00 18.50 6.12
C LYS A 216 0.35 19.70 5.45
N MET A 217 -0.68 19.48 4.66
CA MET A 217 -1.35 20.52 3.87
C MET A 217 -2.87 20.49 4.10
N THR A 218 -3.49 21.67 4.18
CA THR A 218 -4.96 21.82 4.14
C THR A 218 -5.52 21.40 2.77
N GLY A 219 -6.83 21.23 2.66
CA GLY A 219 -7.48 20.90 1.38
C GLY A 219 -7.17 21.91 0.27
N TRP A 220 -7.19 23.20 0.61
CA TRP A 220 -6.90 24.28 -0.32
C TRP A 220 -5.43 24.31 -0.76
N GLN A 221 -4.51 24.11 0.17
CA GLN A 221 -3.08 24.03 -0.16
C GLN A 221 -2.77 22.86 -1.09
N ARG A 222 -3.36 21.67 -0.85
CA ARG A 222 -3.24 20.52 -1.75
C ARG A 222 -3.84 20.79 -3.13
N PHE A 223 -4.97 21.49 -3.20
CA PHE A 223 -5.54 21.88 -4.48
C PHE A 223 -4.57 22.75 -5.30
N LYS A 224 -4.00 23.79 -4.68
CA LYS A 224 -2.99 24.65 -5.31
C LYS A 224 -1.75 23.86 -5.74
N ASP A 225 -1.28 22.93 -4.89
CA ASP A 225 -0.12 22.11 -5.17
C ASP A 225 -0.35 21.17 -6.36
N LYS A 226 -1.53 20.57 -6.45
CA LYS A 226 -1.94 19.74 -7.60
C LYS A 226 -2.04 20.52 -8.90
N MET A 227 -2.58 21.73 -8.86
CA MET A 227 -2.59 22.63 -10.02
C MET A 227 -1.16 22.96 -10.47
N ARG A 228 -0.26 23.25 -9.53
CA ARG A 228 1.16 23.49 -9.83
C ARG A 228 1.82 22.27 -10.46
N GLY A 229 1.58 21.06 -9.92
CA GLY A 229 2.10 19.81 -10.51
C GLY A 229 1.61 19.58 -11.93
N MET A 230 0.32 19.82 -12.19
CA MET A 230 -0.26 19.72 -13.54
C MET A 230 0.38 20.70 -14.52
N TRP A 231 0.54 21.99 -14.13
CA TRP A 231 1.21 23.00 -14.97
C TRP A 231 2.67 22.66 -15.27
N ARG A 232 3.37 22.09 -14.26
CA ARG A 232 4.75 21.65 -14.44
C ARG A 232 4.85 20.48 -15.42
N GLY A 233 3.94 19.50 -15.30
CA GLY A 233 3.84 18.37 -16.24
C GLY A 233 3.61 18.82 -17.67
N ILE A 234 2.69 19.77 -17.89
CA ILE A 234 2.41 20.35 -19.20
C ILE A 234 3.66 21.04 -19.77
N LYS A 235 4.35 21.86 -18.98
CA LYS A 235 5.57 22.56 -19.42
C LYS A 235 6.73 21.60 -19.77
N GLN A 236 6.79 20.43 -19.15
CA GLN A 236 7.80 19.42 -19.42
C GLN A 236 7.42 18.40 -20.50
N GLY A 237 6.24 18.56 -21.13
CA GLY A 237 5.72 17.60 -22.12
C GLY A 237 5.40 16.22 -21.50
N LYS A 238 5.35 16.13 -20.19
CA LYS A 238 5.07 14.89 -19.42
C LYS A 238 3.67 14.95 -18.81
N VAL A 239 2.63 15.00 -19.65
CA VAL A 239 1.25 14.87 -19.19
C VAL A 239 0.93 13.38 -19.12
N ASP A 240 1.57 12.68 -18.19
CA ASP A 240 1.21 11.31 -17.88
C ASP A 240 0.45 11.30 -16.53
N ALA A 241 -0.84 11.01 -16.58
CA ALA A 241 -1.70 10.93 -15.39
C ALA A 241 -1.27 9.82 -14.41
N PHE A 242 -0.35 8.95 -14.81
CA PHE A 242 0.16 7.83 -14.04
C PHE A 242 1.59 8.00 -13.55
N SER A 243 2.31 9.05 -13.97
CA SER A 243 3.69 9.26 -13.53
C SER A 243 3.82 9.36 -12.01
N ASP A 244 2.85 10.01 -11.36
CA ASP A 244 2.78 10.14 -9.89
C ASP A 244 2.34 8.84 -9.19
N HIS A 245 1.86 7.84 -9.95
CA HIS A 245 1.46 6.52 -9.42
C HIS A 245 2.62 5.51 -9.40
N SER A 246 3.78 5.85 -9.90
CA SER A 246 4.94 4.97 -9.94
C SER A 246 5.41 4.58 -8.53
N MET A 247 5.55 3.27 -8.26
CA MET A 247 6.06 2.80 -6.97
C MET A 247 7.51 3.25 -6.73
N SER A 248 8.34 3.30 -7.77
CA SER A 248 9.72 3.82 -7.68
C SER A 248 9.77 5.31 -7.28
N GLY A 249 8.78 6.10 -7.71
CA GLY A 249 8.61 7.48 -7.27
C GLY A 249 8.29 7.58 -5.77
N TYR A 250 7.39 6.73 -5.27
CA TYR A 250 7.12 6.63 -3.83
C TYR A 250 8.38 6.26 -3.04
N VAL A 251 9.10 5.20 -3.44
CA VAL A 251 10.33 4.75 -2.77
C VAL A 251 11.37 5.86 -2.72
N SER A 252 11.65 6.51 -3.86
CA SER A 252 12.67 7.56 -3.94
C SER A 252 12.37 8.75 -3.03
N ASN A 253 11.12 9.21 -3.03
CA ASN A 253 10.70 10.36 -2.22
C ASN A 253 10.68 10.03 -0.72
N ILE A 254 10.23 8.84 -0.35
CA ILE A 254 10.22 8.37 1.04
C ILE A 254 11.64 8.13 1.54
N PHE A 255 12.54 7.64 0.68
CA PHE A 255 13.97 7.51 1.01
C PHE A 255 14.58 8.87 1.41
N LEU A 256 14.40 9.91 0.61
CA LEU A 256 14.90 11.25 0.94
C LEU A 256 14.33 11.75 2.27
N TRP A 257 13.02 11.59 2.47
CA TRP A 257 12.40 11.96 3.75
C TRP A 257 12.94 11.17 4.93
N SER A 258 13.24 9.89 4.76
CA SER A 258 13.79 9.04 5.82
C SER A 258 15.21 9.46 6.22
N GLU A 259 15.95 10.04 5.28
CA GLU A 259 17.29 10.58 5.50
C GLU A 259 17.28 12.07 5.98
N GLY A 260 16.09 12.64 6.21
CA GLY A 260 15.96 14.05 6.55
C GLY A 260 16.28 15.03 5.41
N LYS A 261 16.28 14.53 4.17
CA LYS A 261 16.55 15.31 2.96
C LYS A 261 15.27 15.73 2.27
N GLU A 262 15.33 16.76 1.46
CA GLU A 262 14.24 17.24 0.62
C GLU A 262 14.67 17.35 -0.85
N ASN A 263 13.72 17.11 -1.75
CA ASN A 263 13.90 17.46 -3.15
C ASN A 263 13.94 18.97 -3.32
N PRO A 264 14.80 19.51 -4.21
CA PRO A 264 14.84 20.94 -4.49
C PRO A 264 13.50 21.43 -5.06
N GLN A 265 13.10 22.61 -4.64
CA GLN A 265 11.88 23.28 -5.11
C GLN A 265 12.25 24.26 -6.25
N ASN A 266 12.56 23.74 -7.44
CA ASN A 266 12.88 24.54 -8.61
C ASN A 266 11.67 24.81 -9.49
#